data_895cf0a9f59a8d31adfe6149ffe5fc14
#
_entry.id   895cf0a9f59a8d31adfe6149ffe5fc14
#
_cell.length_a   1.000
_cell.length_b   1.000
_cell.length_c   1.000
_cell.angle_alpha   90.00
_cell.angle_beta   90.00
_cell.angle_gamma   90.00
#
_symmetry.space_group_name_H-M   'P 1'
#
loop_
_entity.id
_entity.type
_entity.pdbx_description
1 polymer ?
#
loop_
_entity_poly.entity_id
_entity_poly.type
_entity_poly.pdbx_seq_one_letter_code
_entity_poly.pdbx_strand_id
1 'polypeptide(L)'
;LYLPRRTKLTLRLPRERLQDVSVLSGLSLQVNGHSIKIGGCKQRLLGLTTVLYSRYVVDSTGDDEDAFLAWAVWELKALRLRFKKVLAGKRCEFAGTDAPVATRSLLVADMPHEDAVLLQQQGLGPKRAMGCGLFVPHKTI
;
A
#
# COMPACT_ATOMS: atom_id res chain seq x y z
N LEU A 1 -11.46 -10.73 -14.43
CA LEU A 1 -11.45 -10.14 -13.08
C LEU A 1 -12.79 -10.38 -12.41
N TYR A 2 -12.83 -11.17 -11.35
CA TYR A 2 -14.05 -11.38 -10.55
C TYR A 2 -14.03 -10.44 -9.35
N LEU A 3 -14.98 -9.50 -9.31
CA LEU A 3 -15.17 -8.59 -8.18
C LEU A 3 -16.49 -8.93 -7.49
N PRO A 4 -16.47 -9.50 -6.29
CA PRO A 4 -17.69 -9.71 -5.52
C PRO A 4 -18.35 -8.37 -5.16
N ARG A 5 -19.68 -8.37 -4.97
CA ARG A 5 -20.46 -7.16 -4.67
C ARG A 5 -19.99 -6.34 -3.48
N ARG A 6 -19.19 -6.95 -2.59
CA ARG A 6 -18.64 -6.31 -1.38
C ARG A 6 -17.17 -5.88 -1.51
N THR A 7 -16.59 -5.95 -2.74
CA THR A 7 -15.24 -5.47 -2.96
C THR A 7 -15.14 -3.98 -2.62
N LYS A 8 -14.12 -3.61 -1.87
CA LYS A 8 -13.87 -2.23 -1.46
C LYS A 8 -12.67 -1.69 -2.21
N LEU A 9 -12.84 -0.54 -2.81
CA LEU A 9 -11.73 0.28 -3.29
C LEU A 9 -11.34 1.23 -2.16
N THR A 10 -10.07 1.20 -1.74
CA THR A 10 -9.53 2.12 -0.74
C THR A 10 -8.60 3.10 -1.43
N LEU A 11 -8.85 4.38 -1.26
CA LEU A 11 -7.98 5.45 -1.72
C LEU A 11 -7.33 6.14 -0.52
N ARG A 12 -6.05 6.42 -0.62
CA ARG A 12 -5.31 7.19 0.38
C ARG A 12 -5.01 8.57 -0.20
N LEU A 13 -5.52 9.59 0.45
CA LEU A 13 -5.47 10.97 -0.03
C LEU A 13 -5.08 11.93 1.08
N PRO A 14 -4.45 13.07 0.76
CA PRO A 14 -4.35 14.19 1.67
C PRO A 14 -5.75 14.66 2.11
N ARG A 15 -5.84 15.16 3.34
CA ARG A 15 -7.12 15.58 3.93
C ARG A 15 -7.86 16.63 3.10
N GLU A 16 -7.13 17.58 2.55
CA GLU A 16 -7.65 18.66 1.69
C GLU A 16 -8.23 18.15 0.37
N ARG A 17 -7.88 16.93 -0.04
CA ARG A 17 -8.38 16.31 -1.27
C ARG A 17 -9.55 15.35 -1.07
N LEU A 18 -10.04 15.21 0.16
CA LEU A 18 -11.15 14.28 0.45
C LEU A 18 -12.45 14.63 -0.27
N GLN A 19 -12.69 15.92 -0.52
CA GLN A 19 -13.86 16.36 -1.26
C GLN A 19 -13.86 15.88 -2.72
N ASP A 20 -12.68 15.71 -3.32
CA ASP A 20 -12.55 15.26 -4.71
C ASP A 20 -13.08 13.84 -4.90
N VAL A 21 -13.06 13.01 -3.84
CA VAL A 21 -13.53 11.63 -3.88
C VAL A 21 -15.05 11.53 -3.89
N SER A 22 -15.76 12.52 -3.38
CA SER A 22 -17.23 12.52 -3.39
C SER A 22 -17.81 12.47 -4.80
N VAL A 23 -17.09 13.00 -5.78
CA VAL A 23 -17.44 12.98 -7.20
C VAL A 23 -17.45 11.56 -7.78
N LEU A 24 -16.70 10.63 -7.19
CA LEU A 24 -16.64 9.24 -7.65
C LEU A 24 -17.90 8.45 -7.27
N SER A 25 -18.61 8.85 -6.24
CA SER A 25 -19.81 8.15 -5.78
C SER A 25 -20.91 8.17 -6.84
N GLY A 26 -21.41 7.00 -7.19
CA GLY A 26 -22.44 6.84 -8.22
C GLY A 26 -21.91 6.77 -9.65
N LEU A 27 -20.61 7.02 -9.89
CA LEU A 27 -20.05 6.90 -11.22
C LEU A 27 -19.94 5.43 -11.66
N SER A 28 -20.06 5.22 -12.96
CA SER A 28 -19.74 3.95 -13.61
C SER A 28 -18.38 4.05 -14.29
N LEU A 29 -17.47 3.16 -13.93
CA LEU A 29 -16.15 3.05 -14.54
C LEU A 29 -16.11 1.84 -15.47
N GLN A 30 -15.40 1.97 -16.58
CA GLN A 30 -15.08 0.85 -17.45
C GLN A 30 -13.70 0.31 -17.11
N VAL A 31 -13.64 -0.93 -16.67
CA VAL A 31 -12.38 -1.61 -16.32
C VAL A 31 -12.31 -2.91 -17.11
N ASN A 32 -11.35 -3.00 -18.02
CA ASN A 32 -11.13 -4.17 -18.86
C ASN A 32 -12.41 -4.68 -19.56
N GLY A 33 -13.20 -3.75 -20.13
CA GLY A 33 -14.46 -4.05 -20.83
C GLY A 33 -15.68 -4.31 -19.93
N HIS A 34 -15.51 -4.22 -18.60
CA HIS A 34 -16.58 -4.40 -17.63
C HIS A 34 -16.98 -3.08 -16.98
N SER A 35 -18.29 -2.86 -16.83
CA SER A 35 -18.80 -1.69 -16.11
C SER A 35 -18.83 -1.95 -14.61
N ILE A 36 -18.20 -1.08 -13.84
CA ILE A 36 -18.16 -1.12 -12.38
C ILE A 36 -18.81 0.15 -11.83
N LYS A 37 -19.85 0.00 -11.02
CA LYS A 37 -20.49 1.13 -10.33
C LYS A 37 -19.84 1.37 -8.98
N ILE A 38 -19.43 2.62 -8.77
CA ILE A 38 -18.87 3.06 -7.49
C ILE A 38 -20.01 3.34 -6.52
N GLY A 39 -19.97 2.69 -5.37
CA GLY A 39 -20.94 2.88 -4.29
C GLY A 39 -20.63 4.09 -3.41
N GLY A 40 -21.27 4.14 -2.23
CA GLY A 40 -21.04 5.19 -1.24
C GLY A 40 -19.62 5.14 -0.65
N CYS A 41 -19.10 6.31 -0.30
CA CYS A 41 -17.77 6.49 0.28
C CYS A 41 -17.85 6.65 1.80
N LYS A 42 -16.88 6.06 2.51
CA LYS A 42 -16.67 6.28 3.95
C LYS A 42 -15.24 6.75 4.18
N GLN A 43 -15.10 7.84 4.91
CA GLN A 43 -13.81 8.34 5.33
C GLN A 43 -13.29 7.56 6.55
N ARG A 44 -11.99 7.29 6.58
CA ARG A 44 -11.28 6.72 7.73
C ARG A 44 -9.98 7.48 7.96
N LEU A 45 -9.65 7.68 9.22
CA LEU A 45 -8.33 8.15 9.62
C LEU A 45 -7.31 7.03 9.53
N LEU A 46 -6.02 7.39 9.42
CA LEU A 46 -4.92 6.43 9.53
C LEU A 46 -4.93 5.80 10.94
N GLY A 47 -4.69 4.49 10.99
CA GLY A 47 -4.71 3.77 12.25
C GLY A 47 -3.45 4.01 13.10
N LEU A 48 -3.64 4.11 14.42
CA LEU A 48 -2.53 4.07 15.37
C LEU A 48 -2.14 2.59 15.60
N THR A 49 -0.89 2.27 15.33
CA THR A 49 -0.37 0.91 15.45
C THR A 49 1.14 0.95 15.62
N THR A 50 1.70 -0.15 16.10
CA THR A 50 3.16 -0.37 16.14
C THR A 50 3.63 -1.34 15.07
N VAL A 51 2.69 -1.95 14.31
CA VAL A 51 2.98 -2.93 13.26
C VAL A 51 2.23 -2.58 11.99
N LEU A 52 2.97 -2.45 10.90
CA LEU A 52 2.46 -2.12 9.58
C LEU A 52 2.82 -3.21 8.57
N TYR A 53 1.92 -3.42 7.63
CA TYR A 53 2.09 -4.38 6.54
C TYR A 53 1.77 -3.75 5.20
N SER A 54 2.62 -3.99 4.22
CA SER A 54 2.33 -3.70 2.81
C SER A 54 2.37 -5.01 2.02
N ARG A 55 1.29 -5.27 1.31
CA ARG A 55 1.19 -6.48 0.49
C ARG A 55 2.07 -6.43 -0.75
N TYR A 56 2.22 -5.26 -1.33
CA TYR A 56 2.90 -5.04 -2.60
C TYR A 56 3.88 -3.88 -2.48
N VAL A 57 5.15 -4.17 -2.23
CA VAL A 57 6.25 -3.22 -2.36
C VAL A 57 7.02 -3.60 -3.61
N VAL A 58 7.28 -2.66 -4.52
CA VAL A 58 7.99 -2.95 -5.77
C VAL A 58 9.37 -3.51 -5.44
N ASP A 59 9.67 -4.68 -5.98
CA ASP A 59 10.92 -5.39 -5.82
C ASP A 59 11.73 -5.34 -7.13
N SER A 60 12.73 -4.47 -7.17
CA SER A 60 13.66 -4.33 -8.29
C SER A 60 14.97 -5.09 -8.10
N THR A 61 15.08 -5.89 -7.02
CA THR A 61 16.30 -6.64 -6.71
C THR A 61 16.34 -8.04 -7.32
N GLY A 62 15.39 -8.36 -8.18
CA GLY A 62 15.22 -9.70 -8.73
C GLY A 62 14.50 -10.62 -7.73
N ASP A 63 15.01 -11.85 -7.56
CA ASP A 63 14.44 -12.79 -6.58
C ASP A 63 15.29 -12.91 -5.30
N ASP A 64 16.13 -11.92 -5.03
CA ASP A 64 16.99 -11.86 -3.87
C ASP A 64 16.29 -11.16 -2.70
N GLU A 65 15.82 -11.96 -1.74
CA GLU A 65 15.12 -11.47 -0.54
C GLU A 65 16.03 -10.65 0.37
N ASP A 66 17.30 -11.02 0.51
CA ASP A 66 18.25 -10.31 1.36
C ASP A 66 18.57 -8.92 0.78
N ALA A 67 18.75 -8.85 -0.54
CA ALA A 67 18.93 -7.57 -1.22
C ALA A 67 17.68 -6.67 -1.11
N PHE A 68 16.49 -7.25 -1.23
CA PHE A 68 15.25 -6.51 -1.01
C PHE A 68 15.12 -5.98 0.42
N LEU A 69 15.42 -6.81 1.43
CA LEU A 69 15.39 -6.39 2.83
C LEU A 69 16.41 -5.28 3.11
N ALA A 70 17.62 -5.41 2.58
CA ALA A 70 18.66 -4.38 2.73
C ALA A 70 18.22 -3.05 2.14
N TRP A 71 17.62 -3.07 0.94
CA TRP A 71 17.05 -1.89 0.31
C TRP A 71 15.91 -1.29 1.16
N ALA A 72 14.97 -2.12 1.61
CA ALA A 72 13.83 -1.65 2.41
C ALA A 72 14.28 -1.00 3.72
N VAL A 73 15.24 -1.59 4.41
CA VAL A 73 15.83 -1.04 5.64
C VAL A 73 16.51 0.30 5.36
N TRP A 74 17.24 0.40 4.25
CA TRP A 74 17.89 1.65 3.84
C TRP A 74 16.87 2.75 3.59
N GLU A 75 15.80 2.48 2.83
CA GLU A 75 14.71 3.42 2.55
C GLU A 75 14.00 3.88 3.83
N LEU A 76 13.67 2.94 4.74
CA LEU A 76 13.02 3.27 6.01
C LEU A 76 13.90 4.17 6.89
N LYS A 77 15.22 3.93 6.91
CA LYS A 77 16.18 4.79 7.61
C LYS A 77 16.33 6.16 6.94
N ALA A 78 16.29 6.23 5.61
CA ALA A 78 16.32 7.49 4.88
C ALA A 78 15.10 8.38 5.20
N LEU A 79 13.95 7.77 5.48
CA LEU A 79 12.75 8.45 5.99
C LEU A 79 12.85 8.79 7.49
N ARG A 80 13.96 8.47 8.14
CA ARG A 80 14.22 8.68 9.59
C ARG A 80 13.22 7.96 10.50
N LEU A 81 12.70 6.83 10.05
CA LEU A 81 11.75 6.02 10.82
C LEU A 81 12.47 5.11 11.80
N ARG A 82 11.92 4.97 12.99
CA ARG A 82 12.37 4.06 14.05
C ARG A 82 11.56 2.77 13.98
N PHE A 83 12.23 1.65 13.99
CA PHE A 83 11.64 0.31 13.95
C PHE A 83 12.64 -0.70 14.52
N LYS A 84 12.16 -1.87 14.93
CA LYS A 84 13.05 -2.95 15.41
C LYS A 84 13.05 -4.16 14.49
N LYS A 85 11.95 -4.43 13.79
CA LYS A 85 11.82 -5.62 12.94
C LYS A 85 11.31 -5.25 11.56
N VAL A 86 11.92 -5.87 10.55
CA VAL A 86 11.48 -5.81 9.17
C VAL A 86 11.48 -7.24 8.63
N LEU A 87 10.38 -7.68 8.06
CA LEU A 87 10.24 -9.02 7.50
C LEU A 87 9.73 -8.91 6.07
N ALA A 88 10.44 -9.52 5.14
CA ALA A 88 9.96 -9.73 3.80
C ALA A 88 9.10 -10.99 3.74
N GLY A 89 8.15 -10.97 2.83
CA GLY A 89 7.31 -12.14 2.59
C GLY A 89 7.26 -12.51 1.12
N LYS A 90 6.15 -13.06 0.69
CA LYS A 90 5.99 -13.63 -0.63
C LYS A 90 6.21 -12.60 -1.75
N ARG A 91 6.98 -12.99 -2.77
CA ARG A 91 7.10 -12.29 -4.03
C ARG A 91 5.89 -12.58 -4.93
N CYS A 92 5.37 -11.56 -5.58
CA CYS A 92 4.27 -11.64 -6.54
C CYS A 92 4.55 -10.74 -7.72
N GLU A 93 4.08 -11.14 -8.90
CA GLU A 93 4.08 -10.30 -10.09
C GLU A 93 2.66 -10.02 -10.54
N PHE A 94 2.42 -8.84 -11.06
CA PHE A 94 1.16 -8.50 -11.72
C PHE A 94 1.43 -7.72 -13.02
N ALA A 95 0.44 -7.73 -13.91
CA ALA A 95 0.54 -7.03 -15.18
C ALA A 95 0.62 -5.52 -14.95
N GLY A 96 1.68 -4.90 -15.42
CA GLY A 96 1.81 -3.46 -15.52
C GLY A 96 1.38 -2.96 -16.90
N THR A 97 1.39 -1.64 -17.10
CA THR A 97 1.05 -1.02 -18.38
C THR A 97 2.07 -1.37 -19.46
N ASP A 98 3.37 -1.31 -19.14
CA ASP A 98 4.45 -1.52 -20.08
C ASP A 98 5.18 -2.86 -19.85
N ALA A 99 5.27 -3.30 -18.60
CA ALA A 99 5.95 -4.53 -18.21
C ALA A 99 5.35 -5.10 -16.92
N PRO A 100 5.53 -6.41 -16.64
CA PRO A 100 5.16 -6.97 -15.36
C PRO A 100 5.83 -6.23 -14.20
N VAL A 101 5.10 -6.03 -13.11
CA VAL A 101 5.61 -5.41 -11.90
C VAL A 101 5.85 -6.47 -10.85
N ALA A 102 7.12 -6.68 -10.53
CA ALA A 102 7.52 -7.55 -9.43
C ALA A 102 7.36 -6.83 -8.10
N THR A 103 6.76 -7.50 -7.15
CA THR A 103 6.52 -6.96 -5.80
C THR A 103 6.80 -8.01 -4.75
N ARG A 104 7.08 -7.55 -3.53
CA ARG A 104 7.24 -8.40 -2.36
C ARG A 104 6.46 -7.79 -1.19
N SER A 105 5.87 -8.60 -0.35
CA SER A 105 5.23 -8.09 0.86
C SER A 105 6.27 -7.72 1.90
N LEU A 106 5.95 -6.72 2.71
CA LEU A 106 6.84 -6.19 3.74
C LEU A 106 6.06 -5.91 5.02
N LEU A 107 6.59 -6.38 6.14
CA LEU A 107 6.08 -6.08 7.48
C LEU A 107 7.14 -5.29 8.23
N VAL A 108 6.73 -4.19 8.86
CA VAL A 108 7.58 -3.37 9.73
C VAL A 108 6.94 -3.32 11.10
N ALA A 109 7.70 -3.69 12.14
CA ALA A 109 7.18 -3.83 13.49
C ALA A 109 8.04 -3.11 14.54
N ASP A 110 7.42 -2.94 15.72
CA ASP A 110 7.99 -2.25 16.87
C ASP A 110 8.34 -0.79 16.51
N MET A 111 7.42 -0.12 15.87
CA MET A 111 7.50 1.31 15.51
C MET A 111 6.81 2.18 16.56
N PRO A 112 7.34 3.38 16.86
CA PRO A 112 6.55 4.41 17.52
C PRO A 112 5.31 4.77 16.70
N HIS A 113 4.21 5.16 17.36
CA HIS A 113 2.96 5.47 16.69
C HIS A 113 3.09 6.60 15.66
N GLU A 114 3.84 7.65 15.98
CA GLU A 114 4.09 8.77 15.06
C GLU A 114 4.85 8.33 13.80
N ASP A 115 5.83 7.45 13.94
CA ASP A 115 6.59 6.92 12.80
C ASP A 115 5.71 5.98 11.94
N ALA A 116 4.86 5.21 12.57
CA ALA A 116 3.90 4.36 11.87
C ALA A 116 2.86 5.18 11.09
N VAL A 117 2.41 6.31 11.62
CA VAL A 117 1.55 7.24 10.87
C VAL A 117 2.31 7.83 9.69
N LEU A 118 3.55 8.25 9.88
CA LEU A 118 4.38 8.81 8.82
C LEU A 118 4.61 7.80 7.68
N LEU A 119 4.89 6.54 8.00
CA LEU A 119 5.03 5.50 6.98
C LEU A 119 3.71 5.23 6.24
N GLN A 120 2.57 5.29 6.92
CA GLN A 120 1.27 5.20 6.27
C GLN A 120 1.01 6.38 5.32
N GLN A 121 1.47 7.58 5.66
CA GLN A 121 1.32 8.76 4.82
C GLN A 121 2.22 8.71 3.58
N GLN A 122 3.47 8.36 3.75
CA GLN A 122 4.48 8.43 2.69
C GLN A 122 4.54 7.18 1.83
N GLY A 123 4.31 6.00 2.42
CA GLY A 123 4.54 4.73 1.75
C GLY A 123 6.03 4.45 1.51
N LEU A 124 6.34 3.41 0.75
CA LEU A 124 7.70 2.98 0.45
C LEU A 124 7.82 2.55 -1.03
N GLY A 125 8.85 3.02 -1.69
CA GLY A 125 9.16 2.65 -3.07
C GLY A 125 8.26 3.30 -4.12
N PRO A 126 8.42 2.92 -5.40
CA PRO A 126 7.70 3.49 -6.52
C PRO A 126 6.28 2.90 -6.68
N LYS A 127 5.54 3.44 -7.66
CA LYS A 127 4.19 2.98 -8.08
C LYS A 127 3.12 3.04 -6.98
N ARG A 128 3.22 4.02 -6.08
CA ARG A 128 2.23 4.24 -5.00
C ARG A 128 0.84 4.55 -5.53
N ALA A 129 0.74 5.27 -6.64
CA ALA A 129 -0.53 5.53 -7.31
C ALA A 129 -1.24 4.27 -7.84
N MET A 130 -0.50 3.17 -8.04
CA MET A 130 -1.03 1.85 -8.40
C MET A 130 -1.37 0.99 -7.17
N GLY A 131 -1.18 1.49 -5.96
CA GLY A 131 -1.39 0.74 -4.72
C GLY A 131 -0.15 0.01 -4.20
N CYS A 132 1.02 0.19 -4.82
CA CYS A 132 2.27 -0.38 -4.30
C CYS A 132 2.83 0.47 -3.15
N GLY A 133 3.51 -0.18 -2.21
CA GLY A 133 4.18 0.49 -1.10
C GLY A 133 3.25 1.18 -0.10
N LEU A 134 1.97 0.87 -0.13
CA LEU A 134 1.00 1.39 0.84
C LEU A 134 0.93 0.47 2.05
N PHE A 135 1.13 1.05 3.22
CA PHE A 135 1.12 0.33 4.49
C PHE A 135 -0.22 0.46 5.21
N VAL A 136 -0.68 -0.62 5.77
CA VAL A 136 -1.89 -0.70 6.58
C VAL A 136 -1.57 -1.31 7.95
N PRO A 137 -2.34 -0.94 9.00
CA PRO A 137 -2.21 -1.58 10.30
C PRO A 137 -2.34 -3.10 10.18
N HIS A 138 -1.40 -3.82 10.79
CA HIS A 138 -1.43 -5.27 10.93
C HIS A 138 -1.78 -5.63 12.36
N LYS A 139 -2.65 -6.61 12.52
CA LYS A 139 -2.94 -7.14 13.86
C LYS A 139 -1.70 -7.88 14.36
N THR A 140 -1.26 -7.53 15.54
CA THR A 140 -0.23 -8.31 16.24
C THR A 140 -0.80 -9.70 16.51
N ILE A 141 -0.03 -10.72 16.17
CA ILE A 141 -0.33 -12.12 16.52
C ILE A 141 -0.05 -12.31 18.00
#